data_9616677e48f06b07172eed2414c41c1e
#
_entry.id   9616677e48f06b07172eed2414c41c1e
#
_cell.length_a   1.000
_cell.length_b   1.000
_cell.length_c   1.000
_cell.angle_alpha   90.00
_cell.angle_beta   90.00
_cell.angle_gamma   90.00
#
_symmetry.space_group_name_H-M   'P 1'
#
loop_
_entity.id
_entity.type
_entity.pdbx_description
1 polymer ?
#
loop_
_entity_poly.entity_id
_entity_poly.type
_entity_poly.pdbx_seq_one_letter_code
_entity_poly.pdbx_strand_id
1 'polypeptide(L)'
;MTTRTALFICVENACRSLMAEAIFNADRPPGWVAISAGTRPAREANPRTGPMLRELGLNLPPHPPQQLTAEMIDHARVRVTMGCLDDASCPARLKTMELRDWSLPDPATLNDEGFRQVRDRIQQLVRSFRAELVLSDGRQNGVAEVVAAGSAE
;
A
#
# COMPACT_ATOMS: atom_id res chain seq x y z
N MET A 1 4.93 14.02 16.72
CA MET A 1 3.77 13.29 16.20
C MET A 1 4.19 11.93 15.66
N THR A 2 3.49 10.90 16.09
CA THR A 2 3.82 9.55 15.65
C THR A 2 3.39 9.34 14.21
N THR A 3 4.29 8.79 13.40
CA THR A 3 3.97 8.45 12.02
C THR A 3 3.14 7.17 11.99
N ARG A 4 2.06 7.19 11.25
CA ARG A 4 1.21 6.02 11.05
C ARG A 4 1.63 5.31 9.78
N THR A 5 1.49 3.99 9.79
CA THR A 5 1.98 3.16 8.71
C THR A 5 0.83 2.49 7.96
N ALA A 6 0.88 2.58 6.63
CA ALA A 6 0.06 1.77 5.73
C ALA A 6 0.95 0.62 5.24
N LEU A 7 0.52 -0.61 5.44
CA LEU A 7 1.30 -1.80 5.08
C LEU A 7 0.66 -2.47 3.87
N PHE A 8 1.42 -2.56 2.79
CA PHE A 8 0.99 -3.24 1.57
C PHE A 8 1.63 -4.62 1.50
N ILE A 9 0.81 -5.65 1.32
CA ILE A 9 1.23 -7.04 1.43
C ILE A 9 0.89 -7.80 0.15
N CYS A 10 1.86 -8.50 -0.40
CA CYS A 10 1.61 -9.50 -1.43
C CYS A 10 2.48 -10.72 -1.14
N VAL A 11 2.54 -11.68 -2.05
CA VAL A 11 3.32 -12.89 -1.78
C VAL A 11 4.80 -12.59 -1.91
N GLU A 12 5.25 -12.09 -3.06
CA GLU A 12 6.67 -11.95 -3.35
C GLU A 12 7.26 -10.58 -3.06
N ASN A 13 6.42 -9.58 -2.85
CA ASN A 13 6.89 -8.20 -2.65
C ASN A 13 7.81 -7.76 -3.80
N ALA A 14 7.45 -8.15 -5.01
CA ALA A 14 8.29 -7.91 -6.18
C ALA A 14 7.64 -6.97 -7.20
N CYS A 15 6.32 -6.83 -7.20
CA CYS A 15 5.59 -5.98 -8.15
C CYS A 15 4.54 -5.13 -7.46
N ARG A 16 3.38 -5.72 -7.14
CA ARG A 16 2.19 -4.98 -6.70
C ARG A 16 2.42 -4.17 -5.43
N SER A 17 2.92 -4.80 -4.39
CA SER A 17 3.11 -4.11 -3.11
C SER A 17 4.23 -3.07 -3.18
N LEU A 18 5.28 -3.33 -3.97
CA LEU A 18 6.34 -2.35 -4.17
C LEU A 18 5.83 -1.12 -4.92
N MET A 19 4.99 -1.33 -5.93
CA MET A 19 4.40 -0.21 -6.66
C MET A 19 3.48 0.60 -5.77
N ALA A 20 2.65 -0.08 -4.97
CA ALA A 20 1.76 0.61 -4.05
C ALA A 20 2.54 1.47 -3.05
N GLU A 21 3.61 0.92 -2.50
CA GLU A 21 4.46 1.66 -1.57
C GLU A 21 5.06 2.90 -2.24
N ALA A 22 5.64 2.73 -3.43
CA ALA A 22 6.28 3.84 -4.13
C ALA A 22 5.27 4.94 -4.49
N ILE A 23 4.11 4.54 -4.99
CA ILE A 23 3.08 5.49 -5.39
C ILE A 23 2.52 6.23 -4.17
N PHE A 24 2.25 5.50 -3.08
CA PHE A 24 1.75 6.12 -1.86
C PHE A 24 2.74 7.15 -1.32
N ASN A 25 4.01 6.77 -1.21
CA ASN A 25 5.02 7.63 -0.60
C ASN A 25 5.40 8.83 -1.47
N ALA A 26 5.12 8.77 -2.76
CA ALA A 26 5.38 9.90 -3.66
C ALA A 26 4.54 11.12 -3.31
N ASP A 27 3.37 10.91 -2.72
CA ASP A 27 2.46 12.00 -2.34
C ASP A 27 1.70 11.59 -1.08
N ARG A 28 2.44 11.20 -0.07
CA ARG A 28 1.85 10.68 1.15
C ARG A 28 1.18 11.78 1.97
N PRO A 29 0.05 11.47 2.61
CA PRO A 29 -0.56 12.43 3.52
C PRO A 29 0.34 12.72 4.72
N PRO A 30 0.23 13.90 5.31
CA PRO A 30 1.02 14.22 6.50
C PRO A 30 0.80 13.19 7.60
N GLY A 31 1.89 12.74 8.22
CA GLY A 31 1.83 11.77 9.31
C GLY A 31 1.66 10.33 8.87
N TRP A 32 1.76 10.04 7.58
CA TRP A 32 1.65 8.69 7.06
C TRP A 32 2.90 8.29 6.29
N VAL A 33 3.19 6.99 6.30
CA VAL A 33 4.22 6.39 5.47
C VAL A 33 3.75 5.00 5.07
N ALA A 34 4.08 4.59 3.86
CA ALA A 34 3.80 3.23 3.40
C ALA A 34 5.05 2.38 3.51
N ILE A 35 4.83 1.12 3.88
CA ILE A 35 5.83 0.06 3.76
C ILE A 35 5.19 -1.11 3.05
N SER A 36 6.00 -2.02 2.54
CA SER A 36 5.50 -3.22 1.88
C SER A 36 6.32 -4.44 2.29
N ALA A 37 5.71 -5.60 2.17
CA ALA A 37 6.37 -6.86 2.52
C ALA A 37 5.67 -8.02 1.82
N GLY A 38 6.33 -9.17 1.81
CA GLY A 38 5.77 -10.37 1.22
C GLY A 38 5.80 -11.54 2.17
N THR A 39 4.87 -12.48 1.99
CA THR A 39 4.85 -13.69 2.79
C THR A 39 5.97 -14.65 2.38
N ARG A 40 6.39 -14.58 1.12
CA ARG A 40 7.54 -15.34 0.57
C ARG A 40 8.28 -14.40 -0.38
N PRO A 41 9.06 -13.47 0.15
CA PRO A 41 9.66 -12.44 -0.69
C PRO A 41 10.63 -13.01 -1.72
N ALA A 42 10.58 -12.43 -2.91
CA ALA A 42 11.54 -12.74 -3.95
C ALA A 42 12.89 -12.16 -3.56
N ARG A 43 13.93 -12.59 -4.24
CA ARG A 43 15.28 -12.09 -4.00
C ARG A 43 15.44 -10.63 -4.37
N GLU A 44 14.79 -10.25 -5.47
CA GLU A 44 14.84 -8.90 -6.02
C GLU A 44 13.49 -8.55 -6.60
N ALA A 45 13.27 -7.25 -6.80
CA ALA A 45 12.09 -6.78 -7.49
C ALA A 45 12.04 -7.38 -8.89
N ASN A 46 10.81 -7.57 -9.40
CA ASN A 46 10.65 -8.00 -10.79
C ASN A 46 11.32 -6.96 -11.68
N PRO A 47 12.09 -7.39 -12.71
CA PRO A 47 12.85 -6.47 -13.56
C PRO A 47 12.00 -5.39 -14.23
N ARG A 48 10.71 -5.62 -14.41
CA ARG A 48 9.82 -4.63 -15.02
C ARG A 48 9.27 -3.61 -14.03
N THR A 49 9.33 -3.90 -12.72
CA THR A 49 8.73 -3.01 -11.72
C THR A 49 9.36 -1.62 -11.73
N GLY A 50 10.68 -1.56 -11.73
CA GLY A 50 11.38 -0.28 -11.76
C GLY A 50 11.04 0.56 -12.99
N PRO A 51 11.19 0.01 -14.21
CA PRO A 51 10.82 0.75 -15.42
C PRO A 51 9.37 1.22 -15.43
N MET A 52 8.44 0.39 -14.94
CA MET A 52 7.04 0.76 -14.90
C MET A 52 6.79 1.93 -13.94
N LEU A 53 7.49 1.97 -12.82
CA LEU A 53 7.41 3.12 -11.91
C LEU A 53 8.05 4.36 -12.51
N ARG A 54 9.16 4.19 -13.25
CA ARG A 54 9.81 5.33 -13.88
C ARG A 54 8.93 6.00 -14.93
N GLU A 55 8.03 5.25 -15.56
CA GLU A 55 7.05 5.86 -16.48
C GLU A 55 6.15 6.87 -15.75
N LEU A 56 5.99 6.73 -14.45
CA LEU A 56 5.23 7.67 -13.61
C LEU A 56 6.14 8.72 -12.96
N GLY A 57 7.43 8.70 -13.28
CA GLY A 57 8.39 9.60 -12.64
C GLY A 57 8.82 9.15 -11.26
N LEU A 58 8.63 7.87 -10.94
CA LEU A 58 8.92 7.34 -9.62
C LEU A 58 10.05 6.31 -9.68
N ASN A 59 10.61 5.99 -8.52
CA ASN A 59 11.64 4.97 -8.39
C ASN A 59 11.15 3.85 -7.49
N LEU A 60 11.83 2.70 -7.58
CA LEU A 60 11.59 1.62 -6.63
C LEU A 60 11.81 2.12 -5.21
N PRO A 61 11.09 1.56 -4.22
CA PRO A 61 11.41 1.83 -2.83
C PRO A 61 12.87 1.49 -2.52
N PRO A 62 13.50 2.17 -1.56
CA PRO A 62 14.93 1.99 -1.29
C PRO A 62 15.22 0.74 -0.44
N HIS A 63 14.57 -0.36 -0.73
CA HIS A 63 14.81 -1.64 -0.08
C HIS A 63 14.44 -2.77 -1.04
N PRO A 64 15.06 -3.94 -0.91
CA PRO A 64 14.66 -5.09 -1.71
C PRO A 64 13.35 -5.68 -1.18
N PRO A 65 12.78 -6.68 -1.86
CA PRO A 65 11.67 -7.42 -1.28
C PRO A 65 12.01 -7.88 0.14
N GLN A 66 11.05 -7.77 1.04
CA GLN A 66 11.32 -8.10 2.44
C GLN A 66 10.23 -8.96 3.04
N GLN A 67 10.61 -9.71 4.04
CA GLN A 67 9.73 -10.65 4.72
C GLN A 67 8.70 -9.92 5.57
N LEU A 68 7.45 -10.31 5.41
CA LEU A 68 6.37 -9.85 6.30
C LEU A 68 6.62 -10.41 7.71
N THR A 69 6.57 -9.54 8.69
CA THR A 69 6.78 -9.91 10.10
C THR A 69 5.56 -9.58 10.92
N ALA A 70 5.43 -10.25 12.07
CA ALA A 70 4.36 -9.97 13.01
C ALA A 70 4.43 -8.51 13.49
N GLU A 71 5.63 -7.99 13.67
CA GLU A 71 5.82 -6.61 14.08
C GLU A 71 5.26 -5.62 13.07
N MET A 72 5.53 -5.84 11.78
CA MET A 72 4.97 -5.01 10.71
C MET A 72 3.45 -5.03 10.75
N ILE A 73 2.87 -6.21 10.91
CA ILE A 73 1.42 -6.38 10.96
C ILE A 73 0.82 -5.62 12.14
N ASP A 74 1.43 -5.77 13.31
CA ASP A 74 0.91 -5.16 14.53
C ASP A 74 1.03 -3.64 14.54
N HIS A 75 2.12 -3.12 13.98
CA HIS A 75 2.37 -1.69 13.97
C HIS A 75 1.62 -0.94 12.88
N ALA A 76 1.16 -1.64 11.86
CA ALA A 76 0.44 -0.99 10.77
C ALA A 76 -0.90 -0.46 11.26
N ARG A 77 -1.23 0.75 10.83
CA ARG A 77 -2.54 1.33 11.09
C ARG A 77 -3.56 0.78 10.10
N VAL A 78 -3.15 0.58 8.86
CA VAL A 78 -3.98 -0.01 7.81
C VAL A 78 -3.17 -1.08 7.11
N ARG A 79 -3.81 -2.19 6.78
CA ARG A 79 -3.21 -3.33 6.11
C ARG A 79 -3.96 -3.59 4.82
N VAL A 80 -3.22 -3.66 3.70
CA VAL A 80 -3.80 -3.84 2.37
C VAL A 80 -3.14 -5.05 1.73
N THR A 81 -3.94 -6.04 1.33
CA THR A 81 -3.46 -7.17 0.56
C THR A 81 -3.82 -6.98 -0.91
N MET A 82 -3.11 -7.66 -1.78
CA MET A 82 -3.24 -7.47 -3.22
C MET A 82 -4.00 -8.58 -3.92
N GLY A 83 -4.82 -9.31 -3.17
CA GLY A 83 -5.60 -10.40 -3.75
C GLY A 83 -4.81 -11.65 -4.05
N CYS A 84 -3.61 -11.76 -3.52
CA CYS A 84 -2.71 -12.87 -3.84
C CYS A 84 -2.50 -13.83 -2.68
N LEU A 85 -3.10 -13.56 -1.52
CA LEU A 85 -2.94 -14.42 -0.36
C LEU A 85 -4.07 -15.42 -0.30
N ASP A 86 -3.72 -16.70 -0.27
CA ASP A 86 -4.70 -17.76 -0.01
C ASP A 86 -4.61 -18.15 1.47
N ASP A 87 -5.46 -19.08 1.89
CA ASP A 87 -5.47 -19.50 3.29
C ASP A 87 -4.14 -20.07 3.74
N ALA A 88 -3.42 -20.73 2.85
CA ALA A 88 -2.15 -21.34 3.20
C ALA A 88 -1.04 -20.32 3.38
N SER A 89 -1.07 -19.24 2.60
CA SER A 89 -0.02 -18.21 2.67
C SER A 89 -0.41 -17.03 3.55
N CYS A 90 -1.67 -16.93 3.96
CA CYS A 90 -2.11 -15.84 4.81
C CYS A 90 -1.71 -16.12 6.27
N PRO A 91 -0.87 -15.27 6.88
CA PRO A 91 -0.52 -15.48 8.28
C PRO A 91 -1.76 -15.48 9.18
N ALA A 92 -1.75 -16.36 10.17
CA ALA A 92 -2.88 -16.45 11.10
C ALA A 92 -3.20 -15.10 11.76
N ARG A 93 -2.18 -14.33 12.05
CA ARG A 93 -2.35 -13.01 12.67
C ARG A 93 -3.17 -12.06 11.79
N LEU A 94 -2.97 -12.11 10.48
CA LEU A 94 -3.75 -11.28 9.55
C LEU A 94 -5.22 -11.68 9.53
N LYS A 95 -5.52 -12.96 9.73
CA LYS A 95 -6.90 -13.45 9.67
C LYS A 95 -7.77 -12.88 10.79
N THR A 96 -7.15 -12.40 11.86
CA THR A 96 -7.88 -11.85 12.99
C THR A 96 -7.98 -10.33 12.96
N MET A 97 -7.48 -9.71 11.90
CA MET A 97 -7.41 -8.26 11.80
C MET A 97 -8.21 -7.75 10.62
N GLU A 98 -8.60 -6.49 10.68
CA GLU A 98 -9.25 -5.84 9.57
C GLU A 98 -8.27 -5.64 8.43
N LEU A 99 -8.64 -6.12 7.25
CA LEU A 99 -7.83 -6.03 6.05
C LEU A 99 -8.62 -5.38 4.93
N ARG A 100 -7.90 -4.69 4.05
CA ARG A 100 -8.43 -4.30 2.76
C ARG A 100 -7.79 -5.20 1.72
N ASP A 101 -8.57 -5.73 0.82
CA ASP A 101 -8.06 -6.57 -0.25
C ASP A 101 -8.37 -5.93 -1.59
N TRP A 102 -7.32 -5.61 -2.35
CA TRP A 102 -7.49 -4.93 -3.63
C TRP A 102 -7.63 -5.88 -4.81
N SER A 103 -7.56 -7.17 -4.61
CA SER A 103 -7.85 -8.19 -5.64
C SER A 103 -7.25 -7.90 -7.01
N LEU A 104 -5.97 -7.67 -7.06
CA LEU A 104 -5.27 -7.34 -8.30
C LEU A 104 -4.64 -8.59 -8.91
N PRO A 105 -4.67 -8.73 -10.26
CA PRO A 105 -3.93 -9.83 -10.88
C PRO A 105 -2.44 -9.65 -10.72
N ASP A 106 -1.70 -10.76 -10.79
CA ASP A 106 -0.25 -10.71 -10.70
C ASP A 106 0.33 -10.23 -12.02
N PRO A 107 0.92 -9.04 -12.08
CA PRO A 107 1.43 -8.50 -13.34
C PRO A 107 2.60 -9.29 -13.90
N ALA A 108 3.29 -10.07 -13.08
CA ALA A 108 4.42 -10.89 -13.54
C ALA A 108 3.98 -11.90 -14.61
N THR A 109 2.71 -12.30 -14.60
CA THR A 109 2.16 -13.24 -15.58
C THR A 109 1.62 -12.57 -16.84
N LEU A 110 1.66 -11.25 -16.89
CA LEU A 110 1.05 -10.46 -17.97
C LEU A 110 2.14 -9.86 -18.87
N ASN A 111 1.73 -9.43 -20.07
CA ASN A 111 2.64 -8.68 -20.93
C ASN A 111 2.77 -7.24 -20.40
N ASP A 112 3.57 -6.42 -21.09
CA ASP A 112 3.83 -5.07 -20.61
C ASP A 112 2.58 -4.22 -20.51
N GLU A 113 1.67 -4.34 -21.46
CA GLU A 113 0.41 -3.60 -21.40
C GLU A 113 -0.42 -4.01 -20.19
N GLY A 114 -0.50 -5.32 -19.95
CA GLY A 114 -1.21 -5.82 -18.76
C GLY A 114 -0.54 -5.37 -17.47
N PHE A 115 0.78 -5.34 -17.44
CA PHE A 115 1.54 -4.84 -16.29
C PHE A 115 1.19 -3.37 -16.03
N ARG A 116 1.15 -2.55 -17.10
CA ARG A 116 0.77 -1.14 -16.98
C ARG A 116 -0.65 -0.96 -16.46
N GLN A 117 -1.56 -1.79 -16.92
CA GLN A 117 -2.95 -1.73 -16.45
C GLN A 117 -3.04 -2.00 -14.95
N VAL A 118 -2.31 -2.98 -14.45
CA VAL A 118 -2.26 -3.25 -13.01
C VAL A 118 -1.64 -2.06 -12.27
N ARG A 119 -0.53 -1.54 -12.77
CA ARG A 119 0.12 -0.35 -12.19
C ARG A 119 -0.85 0.83 -12.12
N ASP A 120 -1.55 1.10 -13.21
CA ASP A 120 -2.48 2.23 -13.26
C ASP A 120 -3.65 2.03 -12.33
N ARG A 121 -4.11 0.79 -12.18
CA ARG A 121 -5.16 0.47 -11.22
C ARG A 121 -4.68 0.70 -9.79
N ILE A 122 -3.45 0.29 -9.49
CA ILE A 122 -2.85 0.57 -8.18
C ILE A 122 -2.81 2.07 -7.93
N GLN A 123 -2.42 2.84 -8.94
CA GLN A 123 -2.38 4.30 -8.80
C GLN A 123 -3.74 4.86 -8.44
N GLN A 124 -4.81 4.39 -9.09
CA GLN A 124 -6.17 4.82 -8.78
C GLN A 124 -6.56 4.43 -7.36
N LEU A 125 -6.27 3.20 -6.97
CA LEU A 125 -6.60 2.70 -5.63
C LEU A 125 -5.84 3.46 -4.54
N VAL A 126 -4.55 3.72 -4.77
CA VAL A 126 -3.75 4.49 -3.82
C VAL A 126 -4.27 5.92 -3.71
N ARG A 127 -4.63 6.53 -4.83
CA ARG A 127 -5.18 7.89 -4.83
C ARG A 127 -6.45 7.97 -3.98
N SER A 128 -7.37 7.02 -4.18
CA SER A 128 -8.60 6.97 -3.39
C SER A 128 -8.31 6.70 -1.92
N PHE A 129 -7.37 5.82 -1.66
CA PHE A 129 -6.97 5.48 -0.30
C PHE A 129 -6.38 6.69 0.42
N ARG A 130 -5.47 7.41 -0.23
CA ARG A 130 -4.90 8.63 0.35
C ARG A 130 -5.96 9.67 0.68
N ALA A 131 -6.90 9.87 -0.24
CA ALA A 131 -8.00 10.81 -0.02
C ALA A 131 -8.86 10.38 1.17
N GLU A 132 -9.10 9.10 1.31
CA GLU A 132 -9.84 8.54 2.41
C GLU A 132 -9.13 8.79 3.75
N LEU A 133 -7.82 8.63 3.79
CA LEU A 133 -7.04 8.89 5.00
C LEU A 133 -7.06 10.36 5.38
N VAL A 134 -6.96 11.22 4.41
CA VAL A 134 -7.02 12.67 4.65
C VAL A 134 -8.38 13.05 5.22
N LEU A 135 -9.46 12.53 4.64
CA LEU A 135 -10.81 12.80 5.14
C LEU A 135 -11.02 12.26 6.55
N SER A 136 -10.51 11.06 6.82
CA SER A 136 -10.61 10.46 8.14
C SER A 136 -9.87 11.29 9.18
N ASP A 137 -8.65 11.71 8.85
CA ASP A 137 -7.85 12.56 9.74
C ASP A 137 -8.53 13.91 9.96
N GLY A 138 -9.06 14.48 8.88
CA GLY A 138 -9.78 15.74 8.94
C GLY A 138 -11.02 15.66 9.81
N ARG A 139 -11.74 14.54 9.74
CA ARG A 139 -12.93 14.36 10.58
C ARG A 139 -12.56 14.26 12.07
N GLN A 140 -11.48 13.54 12.39
CA GLN A 140 -11.04 13.41 13.77
C GLN A 140 -10.55 14.72 14.34
N ASN A 141 -9.72 15.42 13.58
CA ASN A 141 -9.23 16.72 14.01
C ASN A 141 -10.28 17.79 13.83
N GLY A 142 -11.04 17.67 12.76
CA GLY A 142 -12.01 18.65 12.36
C GLY A 142 -13.29 18.66 13.17
N VAL A 143 -13.60 17.56 13.84
CA VAL A 143 -14.77 17.59 14.72
C VAL A 143 -14.61 18.69 15.76
N ALA A 144 -13.44 18.74 16.38
CA ALA A 144 -13.18 19.80 17.35
C ALA A 144 -13.13 21.15 16.68
N GLU A 145 -12.52 21.24 15.52
CA GLU A 145 -12.42 22.50 14.82
C GLU A 145 -13.74 22.98 14.29
N VAL A 146 -14.51 22.07 13.70
CA VAL A 146 -15.81 22.43 13.16
C VAL A 146 -16.73 22.89 14.28
N VAL A 147 -16.74 22.17 15.38
CA VAL A 147 -17.54 22.58 16.53
C VAL A 147 -17.04 23.92 17.05
N ALA A 148 -15.73 24.08 17.15
CA ALA A 148 -15.14 25.32 17.62
C ALA A 148 -15.39 26.48 16.67
N ALA A 149 -15.33 26.21 15.37
CA ALA A 149 -15.53 27.22 14.37
C ALA A 149 -17.00 27.57 14.18
N GLY A 150 -17.87 26.78 14.75
CA GLY A 150 -19.29 27.05 14.57
C GLY A 150 -19.71 26.87 13.15
N SER A 151 -19.14 25.92 12.47
CA SER A 151 -19.52 25.70 11.09
C SER A 151 -18.91 26.71 10.16
N ALA A 152 -17.63 26.75 10.19
CA ALA A 152 -16.92 27.61 9.25
C ALA A 152 -17.09 27.17 7.81
N GLU A 153 -17.68 26.03 7.55
CA GLU A 153 -17.96 25.64 6.19
C GLU A 153 -19.26 26.17 5.65
#